data_dd379ba7ba451066305e59e60e5fc105
#
_entry.id   dd379ba7ba451066305e59e60e5fc105
#
_cell.length_a   1.000
_cell.length_b   1.000
_cell.length_c   1.000
_cell.angle_alpha   90.00
_cell.angle_beta   90.00
_cell.angle_gamma   90.00
#
_symmetry.space_group_name_H-M   'P 1'
#
loop_
_entity.id
_entity.type
_entity.pdbx_description
1 polymer ?
#
loop_
_entity_poly.entity_id
_entity_poly.type
_entity_poly.pdbx_seq_one_letter_code
_entity_poly.pdbx_strand_id
1 'polypeptide(L)'
;LSTPISYKRPLGVTIRGILYLVEGSIAIFCGVLLATITKYITTYLNSFSDKPEISVLLNIFEGSLSHVLIIWLIVAGSAGIIIGIGILKGKKWAWKITIIQTLLNVSVGVIYFALPNTSNLAGNIIGTILEIIIGVVIIYYFYRPHVRAYFDKMPQQ
;
A
#
# COMPACT_ATOMS: atom_id res chain seq x y z
N LEU A 1 -25.91 -10.67 35.09
CA LEU A 1 -26.04 -10.52 33.64
C LEU A 1 -25.35 -9.22 33.24
N SER A 2 -24.04 -9.30 32.97
CA SER A 2 -23.28 -8.15 32.47
C SER A 2 -23.64 -7.92 31.01
N THR A 3 -24.31 -6.81 30.73
CA THR A 3 -24.54 -6.36 29.36
C THR A 3 -23.20 -6.26 28.61
N PRO A 4 -23.06 -6.85 27.42
CA PRO A 4 -21.84 -6.74 26.65
C PRO A 4 -21.64 -5.25 26.29
N ILE A 5 -20.53 -4.67 26.79
CA ILE A 5 -20.15 -3.29 26.46
C ILE A 5 -19.82 -3.26 24.97
N SER A 6 -20.76 -2.79 24.17
CA SER A 6 -20.55 -2.58 22.74
C SER A 6 -19.55 -1.42 22.55
N TYR A 7 -18.30 -1.74 22.33
CA TYR A 7 -17.29 -0.73 21.97
C TYR A 7 -17.57 -0.26 20.54
N LYS A 8 -18.13 0.96 20.41
CA LYS A 8 -18.26 1.59 19.09
C LYS A 8 -16.88 1.72 18.44
N ARG A 9 -16.78 1.24 17.22
CA ARG A 9 -15.54 1.32 16.44
C ARG A 9 -15.18 2.80 16.21
N PRO A 10 -13.94 3.24 16.51
CA PRO A 10 -13.52 4.62 16.24
C PRO A 10 -13.56 4.90 14.73
N LEU A 11 -14.06 6.07 14.36
CA LEU A 11 -14.28 6.44 12.96
C LEU A 11 -13.01 6.37 12.12
N GLY A 12 -11.87 6.86 12.65
CA GLY A 12 -10.60 6.81 11.93
C GLY A 12 -10.07 5.40 11.71
N VAL A 13 -10.38 4.44 12.61
CA VAL A 13 -10.07 3.01 12.42
C VAL A 13 -10.88 2.46 11.24
N THR A 14 -12.15 2.85 11.14
CA THR A 14 -13.02 2.44 10.02
C THR A 14 -12.52 3.01 8.70
N ILE A 15 -12.23 4.32 8.66
CA ILE A 15 -11.71 4.99 7.45
C ILE A 15 -10.41 4.33 7.00
N ARG A 16 -9.44 4.13 7.91
CA ARG A 16 -8.16 3.53 7.56
C ARG A 16 -8.30 2.09 7.08
N GLY A 17 -9.16 1.30 7.72
CA GLY A 17 -9.46 -0.06 7.27
C GLY A 17 -10.06 -0.12 5.88
N ILE A 18 -11.01 0.79 5.56
CA ILE A 18 -11.60 0.88 4.22
C ILE A 18 -10.54 1.33 3.19
N LEU A 19 -9.69 2.30 3.52
CA LEU A 19 -8.62 2.73 2.63
C LEU A 19 -7.69 1.57 2.27
N TYR A 20 -7.27 0.75 3.24
CA TYR A 20 -6.46 -0.44 2.95
C TYR A 20 -7.17 -1.44 2.03
N LEU A 21 -8.48 -1.62 2.18
CA LEU A 21 -9.25 -2.50 1.29
C LEU A 21 -9.28 -1.95 -0.14
N VAL A 22 -9.52 -0.65 -0.29
CA VAL A 22 -9.55 0.03 -1.59
C VAL A 22 -8.16 0.02 -2.24
N GLU A 23 -7.13 0.46 -1.52
CA GLU A 23 -5.73 0.46 -2.00
C GLU A 23 -5.29 -0.95 -2.41
N GLY A 24 -5.55 -1.96 -1.59
CA GLY A 24 -5.22 -3.36 -1.87
C GLY A 24 -5.95 -3.92 -3.09
N SER A 25 -7.24 -3.61 -3.24
CA SER A 25 -8.04 -4.03 -4.40
C SER A 25 -7.53 -3.37 -5.68
N ILE A 26 -7.22 -2.08 -5.66
CA ILE A 26 -6.64 -1.35 -6.79
C ILE A 26 -5.27 -1.93 -7.16
N ALA A 27 -4.42 -2.21 -6.18
CA ALA A 27 -3.10 -2.78 -6.44
C ALA A 27 -3.17 -4.16 -7.11
N ILE A 28 -4.07 -5.05 -6.66
CA ILE A 28 -4.30 -6.34 -7.30
C ILE A 28 -4.82 -6.15 -8.73
N PHE A 29 -5.81 -5.27 -8.90
CA PHE A 29 -6.39 -4.98 -10.22
C PHE A 29 -5.32 -4.47 -11.18
N CYS A 30 -4.50 -3.51 -10.76
CA CYS A 30 -3.39 -2.99 -11.55
C CYS A 30 -2.34 -4.07 -11.86
N GLY A 31 -2.02 -4.95 -10.91
CA GLY A 31 -1.10 -6.07 -11.12
C GLY A 31 -1.60 -7.05 -12.18
N VAL A 32 -2.88 -7.43 -12.12
CA VAL A 32 -3.52 -8.31 -13.10
C VAL A 32 -3.61 -7.64 -14.47
N LEU A 33 -3.98 -6.36 -14.51
CA LEU A 33 -4.06 -5.58 -15.73
C LEU A 33 -2.68 -5.48 -16.39
N LEU A 34 -1.64 -5.15 -15.62
CA LEU A 34 -0.27 -5.06 -16.11
C LEU A 34 0.22 -6.41 -16.65
N ALA A 35 -0.04 -7.52 -15.95
CA ALA A 35 0.29 -8.86 -16.43
C ALA A 35 -0.38 -9.19 -17.76
N THR A 36 -1.65 -8.83 -17.90
CA THR A 36 -2.43 -9.05 -19.12
C THR A 36 -1.89 -8.22 -20.28
N ILE A 37 -1.65 -6.93 -20.06
CA ILE A 37 -1.11 -6.02 -21.08
C ILE A 37 0.28 -6.49 -21.51
N THR A 38 1.16 -6.82 -20.56
CA THR A 38 2.51 -7.34 -20.84
C THR A 38 2.43 -8.57 -21.75
N LYS A 39 1.57 -9.53 -21.42
CA LYS A 39 1.38 -10.73 -22.22
C LYS A 39 0.91 -10.43 -23.67
N TYR A 40 -0.04 -9.53 -23.82
CA TYR A 40 -0.53 -9.15 -25.17
C TYR A 40 0.54 -8.42 -25.97
N ILE A 41 1.24 -7.46 -25.34
CA ILE A 41 2.32 -6.70 -26.00
C ILE A 41 3.44 -7.62 -26.43
N THR A 42 3.91 -8.51 -25.56
CA THR A 42 5.00 -9.43 -25.90
C THR A 42 4.61 -10.40 -27.00
N THR A 43 3.39 -10.94 -26.97
CA THR A 43 2.87 -11.82 -28.02
C THR A 43 2.82 -11.08 -29.38
N TYR A 44 2.38 -9.82 -29.38
CA TYR A 44 2.34 -9.01 -30.61
C TYR A 44 3.74 -8.63 -31.10
N LEU A 45 4.63 -8.22 -30.23
CA LEU A 45 6.01 -7.82 -30.58
C LEU A 45 6.83 -9.02 -31.08
N ASN A 46 6.60 -10.23 -30.57
CA ASN A 46 7.27 -11.45 -31.01
C ASN A 46 6.97 -11.78 -32.47
N SER A 47 5.82 -11.37 -33.01
CA SER A 47 5.52 -11.52 -34.45
C SER A 47 6.37 -10.61 -35.34
N PHE A 48 7.10 -9.66 -34.79
CA PHE A 48 7.99 -8.71 -35.47
C PHE A 48 9.46 -8.77 -34.98
N SER A 49 9.82 -9.88 -34.35
CA SER A 49 11.12 -10.04 -33.65
C SER A 49 12.37 -9.88 -34.53
N ASP A 50 12.24 -9.93 -35.87
CA ASP A 50 13.35 -9.77 -36.80
C ASP A 50 13.98 -8.36 -36.82
N LYS A 51 13.35 -7.38 -36.13
CA LYS A 51 13.86 -6.01 -36.06
C LYS A 51 14.60 -5.75 -34.74
N PRO A 52 15.85 -5.23 -34.77
CA PRO A 52 16.66 -5.01 -33.57
C PRO A 52 16.00 -4.01 -32.59
N GLU A 53 15.19 -3.08 -33.06
CA GLU A 53 14.46 -2.11 -32.22
C GLU A 53 13.40 -2.79 -31.36
N ILE A 54 12.80 -3.87 -31.86
CA ILE A 54 11.75 -4.63 -31.17
C ILE A 54 12.33 -5.49 -30.09
N SER A 55 13.55 -6.02 -30.26
CA SER A 55 14.23 -6.81 -29.24
C SER A 55 14.49 -6.01 -27.95
N VAL A 56 14.74 -4.70 -28.06
CA VAL A 56 14.91 -3.83 -26.90
C VAL A 56 13.57 -3.66 -26.14
N LEU A 57 12.47 -3.47 -26.86
CA LEU A 57 11.13 -3.40 -26.26
C LEU A 57 10.74 -4.72 -25.58
N LEU A 58 10.98 -5.85 -26.25
CA LEU A 58 10.74 -7.18 -25.65
C LEU A 58 11.52 -7.36 -24.36
N ASN A 59 12.79 -6.97 -24.31
CA ASN A 59 13.60 -7.04 -23.11
C ASN A 59 13.06 -6.21 -21.95
N ILE A 60 12.37 -5.10 -22.22
CA ILE A 60 11.72 -4.28 -21.19
C ILE A 60 10.47 -4.98 -20.66
N PHE A 61 9.63 -5.51 -21.53
CA PHE A 61 8.37 -6.14 -21.14
C PHE A 61 8.54 -7.58 -20.61
N GLU A 62 9.45 -8.36 -21.17
CA GLU A 62 9.81 -9.72 -20.71
C GLU A 62 10.87 -9.69 -19.61
N GLY A 63 11.45 -8.54 -19.33
CA GLY A 63 12.48 -8.37 -18.31
C GLY A 63 12.01 -8.76 -16.90
N SER A 64 12.95 -9.19 -16.09
CA SER A 64 12.71 -9.57 -14.69
C SER A 64 12.02 -8.47 -13.87
N LEU A 65 12.25 -7.20 -14.20
CA LEU A 65 11.67 -6.05 -13.51
C LEU A 65 10.14 -5.99 -13.63
N SER A 66 9.59 -6.26 -14.83
CA SER A 66 8.12 -6.26 -15.02
C SER A 66 7.45 -7.38 -14.22
N HIS A 67 8.03 -8.58 -14.22
CA HIS A 67 7.52 -9.69 -13.43
C HIS A 67 7.61 -9.44 -11.93
N VAL A 68 8.73 -8.89 -11.45
CA VAL A 68 8.90 -8.50 -10.04
C VAL A 68 7.86 -7.46 -9.64
N LEU A 69 7.61 -6.45 -10.48
CA LEU A 69 6.60 -5.42 -10.20
C LEU A 69 5.19 -6.01 -10.13
N ILE A 70 4.82 -6.89 -11.06
CA ILE A 70 3.52 -7.56 -11.07
C ILE A 70 3.32 -8.38 -9.79
N ILE A 71 4.30 -9.21 -9.45
CA ILE A 71 4.25 -10.04 -8.23
C ILE A 71 4.16 -9.14 -6.99
N TRP A 72 4.95 -8.08 -6.95
CA TRP A 72 4.94 -7.14 -5.82
C TRP A 72 3.58 -6.46 -5.65
N LEU A 73 2.93 -6.03 -6.74
CA LEU A 73 1.59 -5.43 -6.70
C LEU A 73 0.54 -6.40 -6.16
N ILE A 74 0.57 -7.66 -6.61
CA ILE A 74 -0.39 -8.68 -6.17
C ILE A 74 -0.16 -9.02 -4.69
N VAL A 75 1.08 -9.23 -4.29
CA VAL A 75 1.44 -9.57 -2.89
C VAL A 75 1.12 -8.40 -1.95
N ALA A 76 1.56 -7.19 -2.30
CA ALA A 76 1.30 -6.00 -1.50
C ALA A 76 -0.20 -5.68 -1.41
N GLY A 77 -0.94 -5.81 -2.52
CA GLY A 77 -2.37 -5.63 -2.54
C GLY A 77 -3.11 -6.66 -1.68
N SER A 78 -2.72 -7.94 -1.75
CA SER A 78 -3.29 -8.99 -0.90
C SER A 78 -3.00 -8.73 0.58
N ALA A 79 -1.77 -8.34 0.92
CA ALA A 79 -1.40 -7.95 2.28
C ALA A 79 -2.22 -6.75 2.77
N GLY A 80 -2.43 -5.74 1.93
CA GLY A 80 -3.25 -4.57 2.23
C GLY A 80 -4.69 -4.97 2.60
N ILE A 81 -5.31 -5.87 1.83
CA ILE A 81 -6.67 -6.36 2.13
C ILE A 81 -6.69 -7.09 3.48
N ILE A 82 -5.73 -7.97 3.74
CA ILE A 82 -5.64 -8.72 5.00
C ILE A 82 -5.48 -7.76 6.18
N ILE A 83 -4.61 -6.75 6.07
CA ILE A 83 -4.41 -5.72 7.09
C ILE A 83 -5.69 -4.90 7.28
N GLY A 84 -6.36 -4.48 6.21
CA GLY A 84 -7.62 -3.75 6.26
C GLY A 84 -8.71 -4.51 7.02
N ILE A 85 -8.90 -5.80 6.71
CA ILE A 85 -9.83 -6.68 7.44
C ILE A 85 -9.39 -6.81 8.90
N GLY A 86 -8.11 -6.97 9.18
CA GLY A 86 -7.57 -7.04 10.54
C GLY A 86 -7.85 -5.80 11.37
N ILE A 87 -7.68 -4.61 10.78
CA ILE A 87 -7.99 -3.32 11.41
C ILE A 87 -9.49 -3.22 11.70
N LEU A 88 -10.35 -3.55 10.73
CA LEU A 88 -11.80 -3.52 10.90
C LEU A 88 -12.29 -4.52 11.96
N LYS A 89 -11.60 -5.63 12.13
CA LYS A 89 -11.86 -6.63 13.17
C LYS A 89 -11.20 -6.31 14.52
N GLY A 90 -10.49 -5.19 14.66
CA GLY A 90 -9.82 -4.82 15.90
C GLY A 90 -8.65 -5.71 16.30
N LYS A 91 -7.99 -6.38 15.34
CA LYS A 91 -6.86 -7.27 15.65
C LYS A 91 -5.61 -6.46 16.01
N LYS A 92 -4.98 -6.78 17.13
CA LYS A 92 -3.75 -6.11 17.62
C LYS A 92 -2.58 -6.17 16.63
N TRP A 93 -2.43 -7.29 15.91
CA TRP A 93 -1.37 -7.44 14.92
C TRP A 93 -1.53 -6.44 13.76
N ALA A 94 -2.77 -6.21 13.29
CA ALA A 94 -3.05 -5.27 12.22
C ALA A 94 -2.75 -3.83 12.65
N TRP A 95 -3.07 -3.46 13.90
CA TRP A 95 -2.70 -2.18 14.49
C TRP A 95 -1.17 -1.98 14.50
N LYS A 96 -0.41 -2.99 14.97
CA LYS A 96 1.07 -2.92 14.99
C LYS A 96 1.66 -2.76 13.59
N ILE A 97 1.18 -3.57 12.63
CA ILE A 97 1.66 -3.52 11.24
C ILE A 97 1.35 -2.16 10.62
N THR A 98 0.16 -1.60 10.84
CA THR A 98 -0.20 -0.27 10.33
C THR A 98 0.73 0.83 10.85
N ILE A 99 1.07 0.81 12.15
CA ILE A 99 2.02 1.77 12.72
C ILE A 99 3.41 1.60 12.12
N ILE A 100 3.91 0.37 12.04
CA ILE A 100 5.23 0.09 11.47
C ILE A 100 5.29 0.54 10.01
N GLN A 101 4.29 0.21 9.21
CA GLN A 101 4.22 0.60 7.81
C GLN A 101 4.16 2.12 7.65
N THR A 102 3.33 2.81 8.45
CA THR A 102 3.25 4.28 8.41
C THR A 102 4.57 4.91 8.81
N LEU A 103 5.26 4.36 9.83
CA LEU A 103 6.57 4.84 10.26
C LEU A 103 7.62 4.66 9.15
N LEU A 104 7.63 3.51 8.48
CA LEU A 104 8.52 3.24 7.35
C LEU A 104 8.27 4.23 6.19
N ASN A 105 7.01 4.46 5.82
CA ASN A 105 6.66 5.41 4.77
C ASN A 105 7.14 6.83 5.11
N VAL A 106 6.87 7.30 6.33
CA VAL A 106 7.36 8.61 6.80
C VAL A 106 8.89 8.67 6.75
N SER A 107 9.59 7.62 7.17
CA SER A 107 11.06 7.56 7.14
C SER A 107 11.60 7.64 5.71
N VAL A 108 10.98 6.91 4.78
CA VAL A 108 11.32 6.96 3.35
C VAL A 108 11.07 8.36 2.79
N GLY A 109 9.93 8.99 3.13
CA GLY A 109 9.60 10.36 2.72
C GLY A 109 10.64 11.38 3.22
N VAL A 110 11.10 11.25 4.48
CA VAL A 110 12.16 12.10 5.03
C VAL A 110 13.48 11.90 4.29
N ILE A 111 13.86 10.65 4.00
CA ILE A 111 15.07 10.35 3.23
C ILE A 111 14.98 10.96 1.82
N TYR A 112 13.85 10.83 1.15
CA TYR A 112 13.60 11.42 -0.16
C TYR A 112 13.72 12.95 -0.14
N PHE A 113 13.23 13.59 0.92
CA PHE A 113 13.34 15.03 1.11
C PHE A 113 14.79 15.47 1.33
N ALA A 114 15.60 14.66 1.99
CA ALA A 114 17.00 14.96 2.28
C ALA A 114 17.96 14.76 1.09
N LEU A 115 17.56 13.96 0.11
CA LEU A 115 18.36 13.69 -1.09
C LEU A 115 18.20 14.85 -2.10
N PRO A 116 19.29 15.40 -2.66
CA PRO A 116 19.21 16.43 -3.69
C PRO A 116 18.66 15.85 -5.00
N ASN A 117 17.37 16.01 -5.20
CA ASN A 117 16.68 15.53 -6.40
C ASN A 117 16.51 16.70 -7.39
N THR A 118 17.17 16.61 -8.54
CA THR A 118 17.26 17.69 -9.53
C THR A 118 16.07 17.76 -10.50
N SER A 119 15.15 16.82 -10.49
CA SER A 119 14.03 16.75 -11.41
C SER A 119 12.69 17.01 -10.73
N ASN A 120 12.02 18.12 -11.11
CA ASN A 120 10.66 18.53 -10.67
C ASN A 120 10.50 18.79 -9.16
N LEU A 121 11.30 19.72 -8.65
CA LEU A 121 11.40 20.04 -7.22
C LEU A 121 10.07 20.36 -6.54
N ALA A 122 9.20 21.16 -7.13
CA ALA A 122 8.02 21.69 -6.44
C ALA A 122 6.94 20.63 -6.18
N GLY A 123 6.62 19.77 -7.16
CA GLY A 123 5.57 18.76 -7.02
C GLY A 123 5.97 17.64 -6.05
N ASN A 124 7.23 17.22 -6.09
CA ASN A 124 7.74 16.18 -5.20
C ASN A 124 7.84 16.66 -3.74
N ILE A 125 8.24 17.91 -3.52
CA ILE A 125 8.34 18.50 -2.17
C ILE A 125 6.96 18.58 -1.51
N ILE A 126 5.96 19.10 -2.22
CA ILE A 126 4.59 19.23 -1.70
C ILE A 126 4.02 17.84 -1.38
N GLY A 127 4.17 16.88 -2.28
CA GLY A 127 3.72 15.50 -2.07
C GLY A 127 4.34 14.86 -0.84
N THR A 128 5.66 14.96 -0.69
CA THR A 128 6.39 14.40 0.46
C THR A 128 6.01 15.07 1.77
N ILE A 129 5.84 16.38 1.79
CA ILE A 129 5.39 17.10 3.00
C ILE A 129 3.99 16.64 3.41
N LEU A 130 3.07 16.51 2.46
CA LEU A 130 1.71 16.02 2.73
C LEU A 130 1.74 14.57 3.25
N GLU A 131 2.55 13.71 2.67
CA GLU A 131 2.71 12.31 3.12
C GLU A 131 3.22 12.24 4.56
N ILE A 132 4.23 13.04 4.90
CA ILE A 132 4.77 13.11 6.26
C ILE A 132 3.70 13.60 7.25
N ILE A 133 2.98 14.68 6.91
CA ILE A 133 1.93 15.24 7.76
C ILE A 133 0.83 14.19 8.01
N ILE A 134 0.34 13.57 6.94
CA ILE A 134 -0.69 12.53 7.02
C ILE A 134 -0.20 11.35 7.87
N GLY A 135 1.03 10.90 7.65
CA GLY A 135 1.64 9.82 8.41
C GLY A 135 1.71 10.11 9.92
N VAL A 136 2.18 11.31 10.28
CA VAL A 136 2.24 11.76 11.67
C VAL A 136 0.83 11.84 12.31
N VAL A 137 -0.15 12.37 11.58
CA VAL A 137 -1.54 12.42 12.05
C VAL A 137 -2.12 11.02 12.28
N ILE A 138 -1.84 10.08 11.38
CA ILE A 138 -2.28 8.68 11.52
C ILE A 138 -1.65 8.06 12.77
N ILE A 139 -0.33 8.18 12.94
CA ILE A 139 0.39 7.65 14.10
C ILE A 139 -0.20 8.25 15.38
N TYR A 140 -0.32 9.57 15.46
CA TYR A 140 -0.90 10.25 16.62
C TYR A 140 -2.31 9.75 16.94
N TYR A 141 -3.17 9.59 15.92
CA TYR A 141 -4.53 9.11 16.08
C TYR A 141 -4.56 7.66 16.63
N PHE A 142 -3.73 6.78 16.09
CA PHE A 142 -3.68 5.37 16.50
C PHE A 142 -3.11 5.17 17.92
N TYR A 143 -2.37 6.14 18.46
CA TYR A 143 -1.89 6.13 19.84
C TYR A 143 -2.89 6.72 20.84
N ARG A 144 -4.00 7.32 20.40
CA ARG A 144 -5.02 7.84 21.31
C ARG A 144 -5.59 6.71 22.19
N PRO A 145 -5.84 6.98 23.50
CA PRO A 145 -6.28 5.95 24.46
C PRO A 145 -7.55 5.20 24.06
N HIS A 146 -8.53 5.90 23.47
CA HIS A 146 -9.78 5.30 23.03
C HIS A 146 -9.60 4.39 21.80
N VAL A 147 -8.66 4.69 20.91
CA VAL A 147 -8.32 3.85 19.74
C VAL A 147 -7.56 2.63 20.20
N ARG A 148 -6.55 2.80 21.05
CA ARG A 148 -5.78 1.70 21.62
C ARG A 148 -6.66 0.74 22.42
N ALA A 149 -7.59 1.26 23.21
CA ALA A 149 -8.54 0.46 23.96
C ALA A 149 -9.45 -0.42 23.08
N TYR A 150 -9.78 0.03 21.87
CA TYR A 150 -10.51 -0.77 20.90
C TYR A 150 -9.75 -2.04 20.49
N PHE A 151 -8.44 -1.93 20.25
CA PHE A 151 -7.60 -3.08 19.87
C PHE A 151 -7.20 -3.96 21.09
N ASP A 152 -7.17 -3.39 22.30
CA ASP A 152 -6.78 -4.14 23.51
C ASP A 152 -7.91 -4.98 24.09
N LYS A 153 -9.17 -4.55 23.93
CA LYS A 153 -10.34 -5.16 24.56
C LYS A 153 -11.10 -6.15 23.68
N MET A 154 -10.78 -6.22 22.36
CA MET A 154 -11.38 -7.25 21.51
C MET A 154 -10.78 -8.61 21.81
N PRO A 155 -11.62 -9.66 22.07
CA PRO A 155 -11.11 -11.02 22.27
C PRO A 155 -10.32 -11.46 21.04
N GLN A 156 -9.12 -11.97 21.29
CA GLN A 156 -8.24 -12.51 20.26
C GLN A 156 -8.74 -13.93 19.91
N GLN A 157 -9.73 -14.02 19.04
CA GLN A 157 -10.15 -15.28 18.44
C GLN A 157 -9.33 -15.58 17.20
#